data_551b2331f30651f82b9ad38aa7e81273
#
_entry.id   551b2331f30651f82b9ad38aa7e81273
#
_cell.length_a   1.000
_cell.length_b   1.000
_cell.length_c   1.000
_cell.angle_alpha   90.00
_cell.angle_beta   90.00
_cell.angle_gamma   90.00
#
_symmetry.space_group_name_H-M   'P 1'
#
loop_
_entity.id
_entity.type
_entity.pdbx_description
1 polymer ?
#
loop_
_entity_poly.entity_id
_entity_poly.type
_entity_poly.pdbx_seq_one_letter_code
_entity_poly.pdbx_strand_id
1 'polypeptide(L)'
;RAFVCQEIGERHAYQWAIHTPSAADGGEQPHVHLMFSERQRDGIERDPDHYFKRYNAKNPEKGGSRKGYGPSAGQTLTKSERADELKELRGRWEAMCNHHLEQAGHSQRIDMRSYAEQGLRIAPERKQLPSQWRGEGKARVIELREARKDARQAQRELSQTVPNLQAE
;
A
#
# COMPACT_ATOMS: atom_id res chain seq x y z
N ARG A 1 -1.94 8.90 10.59
CA ARG A 1 -1.58 10.33 10.38
C ARG A 1 -0.09 10.49 10.01
N ALA A 2 0.84 9.85 10.74
CA ALA A 2 2.29 9.97 10.49
C ALA A 2 2.66 9.66 9.02
N PHE A 3 2.17 8.56 8.46
CA PHE A 3 2.40 8.18 7.06
C PHE A 3 1.90 9.25 6.08
N VAL A 4 0.72 9.82 6.29
CA VAL A 4 0.19 10.88 5.42
C VAL A 4 1.07 12.14 5.50
N CYS A 5 1.52 12.52 6.69
CA CYS A 5 2.44 13.65 6.86
C CYS A 5 3.78 13.41 6.16
N GLN A 6 4.29 12.17 6.21
CA GLN A 6 5.56 11.79 5.59
C GLN A 6 5.48 11.76 4.06
N GLU A 7 4.47 11.10 3.49
CA GLU A 7 4.40 10.82 2.05
C GLU A 7 3.68 11.92 1.25
N ILE A 8 2.67 12.54 1.82
CA ILE A 8 1.81 13.54 1.15
C ILE A 8 2.18 14.94 1.62
N GLY A 9 2.40 15.09 2.95
CA GLY A 9 2.74 16.36 3.56
C GLY A 9 1.64 17.41 3.44
N GLU A 10 2.01 18.67 3.67
CA GLU A 10 1.08 19.82 3.62
C GLU A 10 0.87 20.35 2.20
N ARG A 11 1.67 19.88 1.24
CA ARG A 11 1.61 20.34 -0.16
C ARG A 11 0.38 19.89 -0.92
N HIS A 12 -0.37 18.93 -0.40
CA HIS A 12 -1.53 18.35 -1.07
C HIS A 12 -2.78 18.45 -0.22
N ALA A 13 -3.92 18.71 -0.86
CA ALA A 13 -5.21 18.53 -0.21
C ALA A 13 -5.50 17.04 -0.09
N TYR A 14 -5.88 16.57 1.09
CA TYR A 14 -6.23 15.18 1.33
C TYR A 14 -7.41 15.04 2.30
N GLN A 15 -8.07 13.90 2.20
CA GLN A 15 -9.10 13.44 3.13
C GLN A 15 -8.85 11.97 3.42
N TRP A 16 -9.07 11.54 4.65
CA TRP A 16 -8.97 10.14 5.03
C TRP A 16 -10.07 9.72 5.99
N ALA A 17 -10.43 8.44 5.94
CA ALA A 17 -11.37 7.82 6.85
C ALA A 17 -10.87 6.43 7.25
N ILE A 18 -11.14 6.02 8.48
CA ILE A 18 -10.89 4.67 8.97
C ILE A 18 -12.20 3.90 8.93
N HIS A 19 -12.15 2.72 8.35
CA HIS A 19 -13.25 1.77 8.33
C HIS A 19 -12.83 0.47 9.00
N THR A 20 -13.76 -0.16 9.71
CA THR A 20 -13.53 -1.45 10.36
C THR A 20 -14.70 -2.39 10.02
N PRO A 21 -14.84 -2.80 8.73
CA PRO A 21 -15.87 -3.76 8.35
C PRO A 21 -15.48 -5.16 8.85
N SER A 22 -16.49 -6.04 8.90
CA SER A 22 -16.25 -7.46 9.15
C SER A 22 -15.47 -8.08 7.99
N ALA A 23 -14.44 -8.83 8.31
CA ALA A 23 -13.70 -9.64 7.36
C ALA A 23 -14.52 -10.88 6.96
N ALA A 24 -14.07 -11.59 5.92
CA ALA A 24 -14.74 -12.78 5.44
C ALA A 24 -14.70 -13.96 6.44
N ASP A 25 -13.67 -13.98 7.29
CA ASP A 25 -13.48 -14.95 8.38
C ASP A 25 -14.21 -14.58 9.67
N GLY A 26 -15.01 -13.52 9.66
CA GLY A 26 -15.75 -13.02 10.81
C GLY A 26 -14.97 -12.11 11.75
N GLY A 27 -13.67 -11.92 11.51
CA GLY A 27 -12.85 -10.96 12.24
C GLY A 27 -13.07 -9.51 11.79
N GLU A 28 -12.32 -8.59 12.36
CA GLU A 28 -12.30 -7.20 11.94
C GLU A 28 -11.25 -6.98 10.84
N GLN A 29 -11.58 -6.11 9.87
CA GLN A 29 -10.68 -5.71 8.80
C GLN A 29 -10.46 -4.19 8.82
N PRO A 30 -9.73 -3.65 9.79
CA PRO A 30 -9.46 -2.22 9.85
C PRO A 30 -8.63 -1.78 8.66
N HIS A 31 -9.07 -0.73 7.98
CA HIS A 31 -8.33 -0.15 6.87
C HIS A 31 -8.61 1.35 6.75
N VAL A 32 -7.72 2.02 6.05
CA VAL A 32 -7.79 3.46 5.80
C VAL A 32 -8.07 3.71 4.33
N HIS A 33 -9.07 4.52 4.05
CA HIS A 33 -9.26 5.16 2.77
C HIS A 33 -8.57 6.53 2.80
N LEU A 34 -7.58 6.71 1.94
CA LEU A 34 -6.89 7.97 1.75
C LEU A 34 -7.16 8.46 0.32
N MET A 35 -7.80 9.61 0.21
CA MET A 35 -7.99 10.31 -1.06
C MET A 35 -7.21 11.62 -1.00
N PHE A 36 -6.43 11.92 -2.02
CA PHE A 36 -5.65 13.14 -2.10
C PHE A 36 -5.58 13.66 -3.54
N SER A 37 -5.32 14.95 -3.66
CA SER A 37 -5.06 15.57 -4.96
C SER A 37 -3.57 15.48 -5.28
N GLU A 38 -3.23 15.02 -6.49
CA GLU A 38 -1.85 15.11 -6.97
C GLU A 38 -1.39 16.55 -7.25
N ARG A 39 -2.32 17.50 -7.28
CA ARG A 39 -2.00 18.92 -7.45
C ARG A 39 -1.40 19.50 -6.18
N GLN A 40 -0.26 20.14 -6.32
CA GLN A 40 0.47 20.74 -5.20
C GLN A 40 -0.10 22.10 -4.85
N ARG A 41 -0.08 22.42 -3.57
CA ARG A 41 -0.22 23.79 -3.09
C ARG A 41 1.15 24.46 -3.18
N ASP A 42 1.33 25.30 -4.17
CA ASP A 42 2.60 25.97 -4.47
C ASP A 42 2.64 27.45 -4.01
N GLY A 43 1.61 27.88 -3.29
CA GLY A 43 1.50 29.25 -2.78
C GLY A 43 1.02 30.27 -3.81
N ILE A 44 0.83 29.88 -5.07
CA ILE A 44 0.30 30.76 -6.10
C ILE A 44 -1.24 30.70 -6.05
N GLU A 45 -1.86 31.85 -5.84
CA GLU A 45 -3.32 31.96 -5.84
C GLU A 45 -3.86 31.81 -7.27
N ARG A 46 -4.81 30.90 -7.45
CA ARG A 46 -5.45 30.62 -8.74
C ARG A 46 -6.94 30.38 -8.54
N ASP A 47 -7.75 30.81 -9.48
CA ASP A 47 -9.13 30.34 -9.56
C ASP A 47 -9.19 28.82 -9.85
N PRO A 48 -10.31 28.13 -9.56
CA PRO A 48 -10.42 26.69 -9.74
C PRO A 48 -10.13 26.23 -11.19
N ASP A 49 -10.60 26.96 -12.19
CA ASP A 49 -10.40 26.59 -13.58
C ASP A 49 -8.94 26.71 -13.99
N HIS A 50 -8.25 27.73 -13.49
CA HIS A 50 -6.82 27.90 -13.72
C HIS A 50 -5.98 26.89 -12.95
N TYR A 51 -6.34 26.57 -11.69
CA TYR A 51 -5.62 25.62 -10.86
C TYR A 51 -5.47 24.25 -11.52
N PHE A 52 -6.47 23.77 -12.25
CA PHE A 52 -6.46 22.48 -12.92
C PHE A 52 -5.89 22.49 -14.35
N LYS A 53 -5.50 23.63 -14.89
CA LYS A 53 -4.83 23.71 -16.19
C LYS A 53 -3.47 23.01 -16.21
N ARG A 54 -2.88 22.89 -17.39
CA ARG A 54 -1.53 22.34 -17.54
C ARG A 54 -0.51 23.24 -16.84
N TYR A 55 0.40 22.63 -16.08
CA TYR A 55 1.51 23.35 -15.45
C TYR A 55 2.42 23.98 -16.51
N ASN A 56 2.84 25.21 -16.28
CA ASN A 56 3.81 25.92 -17.11
C ASN A 56 5.11 26.10 -16.34
N ALA A 57 6.15 25.33 -16.73
CA ALA A 57 7.43 25.35 -16.06
C ALA A 57 8.20 26.67 -16.21
N LYS A 58 7.97 27.40 -17.34
CA LYS A 58 8.63 28.69 -17.61
C LYS A 58 7.96 29.85 -16.86
N ASN A 59 6.64 29.81 -16.73
CA ASN A 59 5.83 30.82 -16.04
C ASN A 59 4.78 30.11 -15.17
N PRO A 60 5.11 29.67 -13.94
CA PRO A 60 4.18 28.93 -13.07
C PRO A 60 2.87 29.65 -12.80
N GLU A 61 2.92 30.99 -12.67
CA GLU A 61 1.74 31.84 -12.44
C GLU A 61 0.73 31.81 -13.61
N LYS A 62 1.21 31.57 -14.83
CA LYS A 62 0.37 31.48 -16.04
C LYS A 62 -0.11 30.05 -16.32
N GLY A 63 0.29 29.09 -15.54
CA GLY A 63 -0.08 27.67 -15.65
C GLY A 63 -0.90 27.20 -14.46
N GLY A 64 -1.44 26.00 -14.58
CA GLY A 64 -2.06 25.32 -13.47
C GLY A 64 -1.06 24.86 -12.42
N SER A 65 -1.52 24.37 -11.28
CA SER A 65 -0.68 23.81 -10.24
C SER A 65 0.06 22.55 -10.70
N ARG A 66 1.28 22.38 -10.22
CA ARG A 66 2.13 21.24 -10.56
C ARG A 66 1.51 19.93 -10.04
N LYS A 67 1.61 18.86 -10.85
CA LYS A 67 1.23 17.51 -10.44
C LYS A 67 2.42 16.74 -9.87
N GLY A 68 2.10 15.72 -9.08
CA GLY A 68 3.03 14.75 -8.54
C GLY A 68 3.21 14.86 -7.03
N TYR A 69 3.40 13.74 -6.38
CA TYR A 69 3.65 13.61 -4.96
C TYR A 69 4.89 12.72 -4.73
N GLY A 70 5.36 12.68 -3.49
CA GLY A 70 6.54 11.91 -3.13
C GLY A 70 7.87 12.53 -3.59
N PRO A 71 8.97 11.80 -3.44
CA PRO A 71 10.33 12.31 -3.73
C PRO A 71 10.53 12.68 -5.21
N SER A 72 9.92 11.94 -6.14
CA SER A 72 10.05 12.12 -7.58
C SER A 72 8.98 13.03 -8.19
N ALA A 73 8.30 13.83 -7.35
CA ALA A 73 7.23 14.72 -7.82
C ALA A 73 7.70 15.64 -8.95
N GLY A 74 7.03 15.55 -10.11
CA GLY A 74 7.32 16.34 -11.31
C GLY A 74 8.48 15.83 -12.16
N GLN A 75 9.05 14.68 -11.86
CA GLN A 75 9.98 13.97 -12.73
C GLN A 75 9.23 13.00 -13.66
N THR A 76 9.82 12.72 -14.80
CA THR A 76 9.31 11.67 -15.71
C THR A 76 10.10 10.40 -15.42
N LEU A 77 9.44 9.45 -14.78
CA LEU A 77 10.04 8.16 -14.43
C LEU A 77 9.77 7.12 -15.50
N THR A 78 10.74 6.27 -15.74
CA THR A 78 10.59 5.02 -16.50
C THR A 78 9.68 4.03 -15.74
N LYS A 79 9.30 2.95 -16.40
CA LYS A 79 8.49 1.88 -15.77
C LYS A 79 9.24 1.22 -14.61
N SER A 80 10.55 1.02 -14.76
CA SER A 80 11.39 0.44 -13.70
C SER A 80 11.46 1.35 -12.49
N GLU A 81 11.82 2.62 -12.68
CA GLU A 81 11.93 3.60 -11.59
C GLU A 81 10.62 3.77 -10.82
N ARG A 82 9.46 3.73 -11.50
CA ARG A 82 8.16 3.73 -10.81
C ARG A 82 7.92 2.48 -9.98
N ALA A 83 8.39 1.32 -10.45
CA ALA A 83 8.27 0.08 -9.69
C ALA A 83 9.15 0.11 -8.44
N ASP A 84 10.35 0.66 -8.55
CA ASP A 84 11.29 0.81 -7.44
C ASP A 84 10.77 1.81 -6.41
N GLU A 85 10.26 2.97 -6.85
CA GLU A 85 9.62 3.96 -5.98
C GLU A 85 8.41 3.38 -5.22
N LEU A 86 7.62 2.53 -5.89
CA LEU A 86 6.50 1.83 -5.24
C LEU A 86 6.98 0.79 -4.21
N LYS A 87 8.09 0.11 -4.47
CA LYS A 87 8.71 -0.81 -3.49
C LYS A 87 9.21 -0.05 -2.26
N GLU A 88 9.88 1.06 -2.47
CA GLU A 88 10.35 1.92 -1.37
C GLU A 88 9.19 2.46 -0.53
N LEU A 89 8.12 2.94 -1.17
CA LEU A 89 6.90 3.38 -0.48
C LEU A 89 6.32 2.27 0.40
N ARG A 90 6.23 1.04 -0.13
CA ARG A 90 5.77 -0.14 0.60
C ARG A 90 6.68 -0.47 1.79
N GLY A 91 8.00 -0.39 1.60
CA GLY A 91 8.97 -0.58 2.68
C GLY A 91 8.82 0.45 3.81
N ARG A 92 8.61 1.72 3.47
CA ARG A 92 8.34 2.76 4.48
C ARG A 92 7.04 2.52 5.24
N TRP A 93 5.99 2.07 4.54
CA TRP A 93 4.73 1.68 5.16
C TRP A 93 4.91 0.48 6.12
N GLU A 94 5.60 -0.57 5.66
CA GLU A 94 5.93 -1.74 6.47
C GLU A 94 6.67 -1.36 7.75
N ALA A 95 7.75 -0.58 7.62
CA ALA A 95 8.54 -0.13 8.76
C ALA A 95 7.69 0.63 9.79
N MET A 96 6.83 1.54 9.33
CA MET A 96 5.96 2.31 10.20
C MET A 96 4.90 1.44 10.89
N CYS A 97 4.27 0.53 10.17
CA CYS A 97 3.29 -0.39 10.75
C CYS A 97 3.94 -1.30 11.79
N ASN A 98 5.09 -1.88 11.47
CA ASN A 98 5.80 -2.79 12.36
C ASN A 98 6.28 -2.07 13.63
N HIS A 99 6.73 -0.82 13.50
CA HIS A 99 7.07 0.00 14.65
C HIS A 99 5.88 0.23 15.58
N HIS A 100 4.71 0.56 15.04
CA HIS A 100 3.52 0.77 15.86
C HIS A 100 2.97 -0.53 16.47
N LEU A 101 3.06 -1.66 15.75
CA LEU A 101 2.71 -2.97 16.29
C LEU A 101 3.61 -3.34 17.48
N GLU A 102 4.91 -3.08 17.37
CA GLU A 102 5.86 -3.30 18.44
C GLU A 102 5.57 -2.43 19.66
N GLN A 103 5.34 -1.14 19.45
CA GLN A 103 4.96 -0.22 20.54
C GLN A 103 3.67 -0.64 21.26
N ALA A 104 2.73 -1.25 20.52
CA ALA A 104 1.48 -1.78 21.08
C ALA A 104 1.63 -3.19 21.69
N GLY A 105 2.83 -3.76 21.73
CA GLY A 105 3.10 -5.08 22.30
C GLY A 105 2.63 -6.26 21.44
N HIS A 106 2.31 -6.04 20.17
CA HIS A 106 1.94 -7.10 19.26
C HIS A 106 3.17 -7.79 18.65
N SER A 107 3.14 -9.13 18.59
CA SER A 107 4.18 -9.94 17.95
C SER A 107 4.05 -10.02 16.44
N GLN A 108 2.86 -9.76 15.91
CA GLN A 108 2.59 -9.77 14.48
C GLN A 108 3.42 -8.71 13.75
N ARG A 109 3.86 -9.06 12.54
CA ARG A 109 4.57 -8.14 11.64
C ARG A 109 3.99 -8.28 10.24
N ILE A 110 3.94 -7.17 9.52
CA ILE A 110 3.63 -7.18 8.08
C ILE A 110 4.93 -7.26 7.28
N ASP A 111 4.85 -7.88 6.11
CA ASP A 111 5.91 -7.96 5.12
C ASP A 111 5.31 -7.64 3.75
N MET A 112 5.70 -6.50 3.18
CA MET A 112 5.16 -5.98 1.92
C MET A 112 5.91 -6.49 0.67
N ARG A 113 6.90 -7.36 0.86
CA ARG A 113 7.61 -8.01 -0.25
C ARG A 113 6.69 -9.03 -0.94
N SER A 114 6.99 -9.34 -2.18
CA SER A 114 6.30 -10.46 -2.88
C SER A 114 6.60 -11.80 -2.20
N TYR A 115 5.72 -12.78 -2.37
CA TYR A 115 5.93 -14.12 -1.81
C TYR A 115 7.24 -14.77 -2.27
N ALA A 116 7.65 -14.50 -3.51
CA ALA A 116 8.92 -14.98 -4.04
C ALA A 116 10.12 -14.33 -3.30
N GLU A 117 10.07 -13.02 -3.03
CA GLU A 117 11.11 -12.30 -2.27
C GLU A 117 11.14 -12.72 -0.79
N GLN A 118 10.01 -13.19 -0.25
CA GLN A 118 9.93 -13.79 1.08
C GLN A 118 10.42 -15.25 1.12
N GLY A 119 10.79 -15.84 -0.02
CA GLY A 119 11.17 -17.26 -0.14
C GLY A 119 9.99 -18.24 -0.10
N LEU A 120 8.77 -17.74 -0.18
CA LEU A 120 7.55 -18.55 -0.15
C LEU A 120 7.20 -19.03 -1.56
N ARG A 121 7.07 -20.36 -1.76
CA ARG A 121 6.67 -20.99 -3.02
C ARG A 121 5.14 -21.04 -3.18
N ILE A 122 4.46 -19.96 -2.84
CA ILE A 122 3.00 -19.88 -2.88
C ILE A 122 2.59 -18.89 -3.97
N ALA A 123 1.71 -19.34 -4.85
CA ALA A 123 1.15 -18.44 -5.87
C ALA A 123 0.31 -17.33 -5.24
N PRO A 124 0.41 -16.08 -5.74
CA PRO A 124 -0.45 -14.99 -5.31
C PRO A 124 -1.92 -15.34 -5.50
N GLU A 125 -2.76 -14.83 -4.60
CA GLU A 125 -4.21 -14.97 -4.75
C GLU A 125 -4.70 -14.18 -5.96
N ARG A 126 -5.56 -14.79 -6.77
CA ARG A 126 -6.22 -14.09 -7.88
C ARG A 126 -7.24 -13.11 -7.34
N LYS A 127 -7.36 -11.96 -8.01
CA LYS A 127 -8.41 -10.99 -7.72
C LYS A 127 -9.78 -11.66 -7.89
N GLN A 128 -10.57 -11.62 -6.83
CA GLN A 128 -11.94 -12.13 -6.85
C GLN A 128 -12.88 -11.08 -7.45
N LEU A 129 -13.79 -11.52 -8.29
CA LEU A 129 -14.84 -10.66 -8.82
C LEU A 129 -15.95 -10.45 -7.79
N PRO A 130 -16.66 -9.31 -7.80
CA PRO A 130 -17.77 -9.06 -6.88
C PRO A 130 -18.85 -10.16 -6.92
N SER A 131 -19.06 -10.81 -8.07
CA SER A 131 -19.98 -11.94 -8.23
C SER A 131 -19.56 -13.19 -7.46
N GLN A 132 -18.25 -13.39 -7.27
CA GLN A 132 -17.73 -14.54 -6.52
C GLN A 132 -17.84 -14.36 -5.00
N TRP A 133 -18.08 -13.13 -4.54
CA TRP A 133 -18.31 -12.80 -3.14
C TRP A 133 -19.81 -12.83 -2.75
N ARG A 134 -20.69 -13.14 -3.71
CA ARG A 134 -22.13 -13.22 -3.48
C ARG A 134 -22.60 -14.66 -3.59
N GLY A 135 -23.45 -15.09 -2.67
CA GLY A 135 -24.03 -16.44 -2.69
C GLY A 135 -23.06 -17.54 -2.22
N GLU A 136 -23.24 -18.76 -2.72
CA GLU A 136 -22.54 -19.97 -2.29
C GLU A 136 -21.01 -19.95 -2.57
N GLY A 137 -20.58 -19.18 -3.56
CA GLY A 137 -19.15 -19.01 -3.88
C GLY A 137 -18.33 -18.38 -2.75
N LYS A 138 -18.97 -17.60 -1.88
CA LYS A 138 -18.29 -16.93 -0.76
C LYS A 138 -17.68 -17.94 0.22
N ALA A 139 -18.44 -18.97 0.62
CA ALA A 139 -17.94 -19.97 1.57
C ALA A 139 -16.69 -20.68 1.04
N ARG A 140 -16.71 -21.07 -0.23
CA ARG A 140 -15.55 -21.73 -0.88
C ARG A 140 -14.32 -20.81 -0.96
N VAL A 141 -14.51 -19.52 -1.19
CA VAL A 141 -13.39 -18.55 -1.21
C VAL A 141 -12.79 -18.40 0.18
N ILE A 142 -13.63 -18.38 1.22
CA ILE A 142 -13.18 -18.29 2.63
C ILE A 142 -12.34 -19.53 2.98
N GLU A 143 -12.89 -20.72 2.75
CA GLU A 143 -12.19 -21.99 3.01
C GLU A 143 -10.83 -22.08 2.30
N LEU A 144 -10.76 -21.69 1.03
CA LEU A 144 -9.50 -21.63 0.28
C LEU A 144 -8.50 -20.64 0.86
N ARG A 145 -8.95 -19.53 1.42
CA ARG A 145 -8.09 -18.54 2.07
C ARG A 145 -7.53 -19.03 3.39
N GLU A 146 -8.37 -19.67 4.19
CA GLU A 146 -7.94 -20.31 5.45
C GLU A 146 -6.89 -21.37 5.18
N ALA A 147 -7.17 -22.31 4.28
CA ALA A 147 -6.20 -23.35 3.90
C ALA A 147 -4.87 -22.78 3.39
N ARG A 148 -4.91 -21.67 2.64
CA ARG A 148 -3.68 -20.98 2.19
C ARG A 148 -2.95 -20.25 3.31
N LYS A 149 -3.67 -19.72 4.29
CA LYS A 149 -3.07 -19.11 5.48
C LYS A 149 -2.33 -20.15 6.29
N ASP A 150 -2.96 -21.29 6.53
CA ASP A 150 -2.38 -22.40 7.28
C ASP A 150 -1.16 -22.99 6.57
N ALA A 151 -1.25 -23.19 5.26
CA ALA A 151 -0.12 -23.64 4.45
C ALA A 151 1.07 -22.65 4.49
N ARG A 152 0.80 -21.34 4.49
CA ARG A 152 1.85 -20.32 4.62
C ARG A 152 2.51 -20.34 5.99
N GLN A 153 1.71 -20.51 7.01
CA GLN A 153 2.22 -20.59 8.38
C GLN A 153 3.08 -21.83 8.55
N ALA A 154 2.59 -23.00 8.14
CA ALA A 154 3.35 -24.25 8.19
C ALA A 154 4.67 -24.17 7.40
N GLN A 155 4.66 -23.52 6.23
CA GLN A 155 5.88 -23.33 5.44
C GLN A 155 6.89 -22.40 6.14
N ARG A 156 6.43 -21.35 6.81
CA ARG A 156 7.29 -20.46 7.62
C ARG A 156 7.91 -21.20 8.81
N GLU A 157 7.10 -21.97 9.52
CA GLU A 157 7.55 -22.78 10.65
C GLU A 157 8.58 -23.82 10.19
N LEU A 158 8.32 -24.49 9.07
CA LEU A 158 9.25 -25.45 8.49
C LEU A 158 10.58 -24.80 8.11
N SER A 159 10.56 -23.62 7.48
CA SER A 159 11.77 -22.89 7.09
C SER A 159 12.59 -22.36 8.28
N GLN A 160 11.96 -22.19 9.45
CA GLN A 160 12.64 -21.82 10.68
C GLN A 160 13.20 -23.04 11.43
N THR A 161 12.59 -24.18 11.28
CA THR A 161 12.89 -25.41 12.04
C THR A 161 13.94 -26.29 11.34
N VAL A 162 14.02 -26.23 10.00
CA VAL A 162 15.03 -26.99 9.23
C VAL A 162 16.32 -26.18 9.22
N PRO A 163 17.38 -26.59 9.93
CA PRO A 163 18.68 -25.96 9.79
C PRO A 163 19.13 -26.05 8.34
N ASN A 164 19.83 -25.02 7.91
CA ASN A 164 20.31 -24.90 6.53
C ASN A 164 21.34 -26.01 6.25
N LEU A 165 20.87 -27.19 5.87
CA LEU A 165 21.69 -28.37 5.58
C LEU A 165 22.62 -28.21 4.34
N GLN A 166 22.62 -27.01 3.73
CA GLN A 166 23.49 -26.67 2.59
C GLN A 166 24.75 -25.88 2.99
N ALA A 167 25.03 -25.76 4.30
CA ALA A 167 26.19 -25.03 4.81
C ALA A 167 27.27 -25.98 5.39
N GLU A 168 27.31 -27.24 4.96
CA GLU A 168 28.43 -28.17 5.18
C GLU A 168 29.08 -28.54 3.86
#